data_b02e20e019d71f2c64b8921e70a304f8
#
_entry.id   b02e20e019d71f2c64b8921e70a304f8
#
_cell.length_a   1.000
_cell.length_b   1.000
_cell.length_c   1.000
_cell.angle_alpha   90.00
_cell.angle_beta   90.00
_cell.angle_gamma   90.00
#
_symmetry.space_group_name_H-M   'P 1'
#
loop_
_entity.id
_entity.type
_entity.pdbx_description
1 polymer ?
#
loop_
_entity_poly.entity_id
_entity_poly.type
_entity_poly.pdbx_seq_one_letter_code
_entity_poly.pdbx_strand_id
1 'polypeptide(L)'
;PVNKDMPTPEQKERGSRRLAEANAYREQKVRNLSNLECRKFLEKETGDSSMRKKLLEVLTEKDRTDCISQVLEEHLKFALPYEKNMDADIFVPYVLNPRVDDEVLQKYRNAILEQLSEEEKNMLQKEPAKIWKWIEDKIVSSPEKERSSVITTPSGCLKTGTGSLLSKKILFVAMARTLGIPARLNPHDRSMEYMKNEKFIPVSAETEKKASILLKASADTQWKYFQNWSIAKLEAGKYITRKLEAENFRDQVMKLPLEAGNYRILTSNRLPNGNI
;
A
#
# COMPACT_ATOMS: atom_id res chain seq x y z
N PRO A 1 -42.65 0.86 16.21
CA PRO A 1 -43.43 0.15 15.21
C PRO A 1 -42.72 -1.15 14.87
N VAL A 2 -43.35 -2.25 15.24
CA VAL A 2 -42.85 -3.59 14.86
C VAL A 2 -43.04 -3.71 13.35
N ASN A 3 -41.95 -3.93 12.64
CA ASN A 3 -42.01 -4.13 11.19
C ASN A 3 -42.80 -5.43 10.93
N LYS A 4 -44.03 -5.31 10.45
CA LYS A 4 -44.93 -6.45 10.23
C LYS A 4 -44.48 -7.38 9.09
N ASP A 5 -43.43 -6.99 8.33
CA ASP A 5 -42.93 -7.70 7.15
C ASP A 5 -41.60 -8.41 7.39
N MET A 6 -41.38 -8.94 8.59
CA MET A 6 -40.19 -9.78 8.84
C MET A 6 -40.31 -11.05 7.99
N PRO A 7 -39.26 -11.36 7.18
CA PRO A 7 -39.28 -12.52 6.32
C PRO A 7 -39.36 -13.81 7.17
N THR A 8 -40.16 -14.78 6.71
CA THR A 8 -40.28 -16.10 7.33
C THR A 8 -38.91 -16.83 7.30
N PRO A 9 -38.69 -17.85 8.16
CA PRO A 9 -37.45 -18.66 8.11
C PRO A 9 -37.15 -19.22 6.73
N GLU A 10 -38.16 -19.70 6.00
CA GLU A 10 -38.05 -20.21 4.63
C GLU A 10 -37.68 -19.13 3.62
N GLN A 11 -38.22 -17.92 3.77
CA GLN A 11 -37.87 -16.77 2.94
C GLN A 11 -36.42 -16.34 3.18
N LYS A 12 -35.96 -16.36 4.45
CA LYS A 12 -34.55 -16.07 4.81
C LYS A 12 -33.61 -17.09 4.20
N GLU A 13 -33.92 -18.37 4.34
CA GLU A 13 -33.10 -19.46 3.78
C GLU A 13 -33.02 -19.36 2.24
N ARG A 14 -34.15 -19.16 1.57
CA ARG A 14 -34.18 -18.95 0.12
C ARG A 14 -33.41 -17.71 -0.29
N GLY A 15 -33.48 -16.62 0.47
CA GLY A 15 -32.70 -15.40 0.26
C GLY A 15 -31.20 -15.63 0.39
N SER A 16 -30.79 -16.32 1.45
CA SER A 16 -29.38 -16.67 1.71
C SER A 16 -28.81 -17.56 0.61
N ARG A 17 -29.56 -18.57 0.15
CA ARG A 17 -29.14 -19.43 -0.96
C ARG A 17 -28.96 -18.65 -2.25
N ARG A 18 -29.92 -17.81 -2.63
CA ARG A 18 -29.82 -16.96 -3.83
C ARG A 18 -28.65 -15.98 -3.75
N LEU A 19 -28.37 -15.42 -2.57
CA LEU A 19 -27.24 -14.53 -2.36
C LEU A 19 -25.93 -15.30 -2.52
N ALA A 20 -25.83 -16.50 -1.97
CA ALA A 20 -24.65 -17.36 -2.11
C ALA A 20 -24.39 -17.74 -3.57
N GLU A 21 -25.43 -18.13 -4.34
CA GLU A 21 -25.36 -18.42 -5.77
C GLU A 21 -24.90 -17.20 -6.58
N ALA A 22 -25.47 -16.01 -6.28
CA ALA A 22 -25.10 -14.77 -6.94
C ALA A 22 -23.64 -14.35 -6.63
N ASN A 23 -23.18 -14.56 -5.41
CA ASN A 23 -21.80 -14.29 -5.01
C ASN A 23 -20.83 -15.25 -5.70
N ALA A 24 -21.11 -16.54 -5.71
CA ALA A 24 -20.30 -17.54 -6.41
C ALA A 24 -20.19 -17.21 -7.92
N TYR A 25 -21.28 -16.83 -8.56
CA TYR A 25 -21.27 -16.41 -9.95
C TYR A 25 -20.39 -15.17 -10.18
N ARG A 26 -20.50 -14.14 -9.30
CA ARG A 26 -19.66 -12.95 -9.38
C ARG A 26 -18.19 -13.28 -9.21
N GLU A 27 -17.84 -14.08 -8.20
CA GLU A 27 -16.46 -14.50 -7.95
C GLU A 27 -15.86 -15.26 -9.13
N GLN A 28 -16.62 -16.18 -9.73
CA GLN A 28 -16.18 -16.89 -10.90
C GLN A 28 -15.95 -15.95 -12.09
N LYS A 29 -16.83 -14.97 -12.29
CA LYS A 29 -16.72 -14.00 -13.37
C LYS A 29 -15.51 -13.07 -13.16
N VAL A 30 -15.27 -12.62 -11.95
CA VAL A 30 -14.10 -11.81 -11.57
C VAL A 30 -12.81 -12.61 -11.79
N ARG A 31 -12.73 -13.86 -11.33
CA ARG A 31 -11.57 -14.74 -11.56
C ARG A 31 -11.29 -14.95 -13.05
N ASN A 32 -12.33 -15.16 -13.85
CA ASN A 32 -12.16 -15.35 -15.29
C ASN A 32 -11.61 -14.09 -15.98
N LEU A 33 -12.09 -12.91 -15.60
CA LEU A 33 -11.58 -11.64 -16.13
C LEU A 33 -10.14 -11.37 -15.68
N SER A 34 -9.84 -11.55 -14.41
CA SER A 34 -8.50 -11.44 -13.85
C SER A 34 -7.51 -12.38 -14.56
N ASN A 35 -7.87 -13.65 -14.70
CA ASN A 35 -7.04 -14.63 -15.40
C ASN A 35 -6.81 -14.22 -16.87
N LEU A 36 -7.78 -13.60 -17.53
CA LEU A 36 -7.64 -13.12 -18.90
C LEU A 36 -6.61 -11.98 -18.98
N GLU A 37 -6.69 -10.98 -18.11
CA GLU A 37 -5.76 -9.85 -18.12
C GLU A 37 -4.33 -10.27 -17.73
N CYS A 38 -4.18 -11.16 -16.75
CA CYS A 38 -2.89 -11.73 -16.40
C CYS A 38 -2.30 -12.56 -17.55
N ARG A 39 -3.11 -13.36 -18.27
CA ARG A 39 -2.66 -14.09 -19.47
C ARG A 39 -2.23 -13.14 -20.58
N LYS A 40 -3.03 -12.15 -20.93
CA LYS A 40 -2.67 -11.13 -21.92
C LYS A 40 -1.31 -10.50 -21.63
N PHE A 41 -1.04 -10.24 -20.32
CA PHE A 41 0.23 -9.71 -19.89
C PHE A 41 1.38 -10.71 -20.06
N LEU A 42 1.17 -11.99 -19.73
CA LEU A 42 2.20 -13.03 -19.82
C LEU A 42 2.50 -13.50 -21.26
N GLU A 43 1.47 -13.52 -22.12
CA GLU A 43 1.57 -14.05 -23.49
C GLU A 43 2.24 -13.10 -24.49
N LYS A 44 2.58 -11.89 -24.05
CA LYS A 44 3.23 -10.94 -24.93
C LYS A 44 4.68 -11.34 -25.21
N GLU A 45 4.99 -11.59 -26.45
CA GLU A 45 6.30 -12.01 -26.94
C GLU A 45 7.29 -10.82 -27.01
N THR A 46 7.87 -10.44 -25.87
CA THR A 46 8.78 -9.29 -25.77
C THR A 46 10.14 -9.62 -25.13
N GLY A 47 10.48 -10.92 -24.98
CA GLY A 47 11.79 -11.32 -24.43
C GLY A 47 11.96 -11.15 -22.90
N ASP A 48 11.00 -10.55 -22.22
CA ASP A 48 10.99 -10.23 -20.79
C ASP A 48 10.08 -11.14 -19.96
N SER A 49 9.82 -12.37 -20.46
CA SER A 49 8.85 -13.30 -19.87
C SER A 49 9.14 -13.63 -18.39
N SER A 50 10.42 -13.68 -17.99
CA SER A 50 10.82 -13.90 -16.59
C SER A 50 10.38 -12.75 -15.70
N MET A 51 10.59 -11.50 -16.12
CA MET A 51 10.19 -10.33 -15.34
C MET A 51 8.69 -10.13 -15.27
N ARG A 52 7.95 -10.53 -16.31
CA ARG A 52 6.48 -10.57 -16.30
C ARG A 52 5.94 -11.48 -15.20
N LYS A 53 6.52 -12.68 -15.06
CA LYS A 53 6.17 -13.61 -13.98
C LYS A 53 6.47 -13.01 -12.61
N LYS A 54 7.70 -12.51 -12.41
CA LYS A 54 8.12 -11.87 -11.15
C LYS A 54 7.25 -10.67 -10.79
N LEU A 55 6.82 -9.87 -11.77
CA LEU A 55 5.89 -8.76 -11.51
C LEU A 55 4.55 -9.25 -10.99
N LEU A 56 3.98 -10.32 -11.57
CA LEU A 56 2.72 -10.89 -11.05
C LEU A 56 2.89 -11.55 -9.68
N GLU A 57 4.04 -12.17 -9.40
CA GLU A 57 4.34 -12.80 -8.12
C GLU A 57 4.44 -11.80 -6.97
N VAL A 58 4.99 -10.61 -7.22
CA VAL A 58 5.13 -9.56 -6.21
C VAL A 58 3.83 -8.82 -5.91
N LEU A 59 2.82 -8.93 -6.77
CA LEU A 59 1.51 -8.34 -6.57
C LEU A 59 0.66 -9.14 -5.59
N THR A 60 -0.17 -8.44 -4.82
CA THR A 60 -1.18 -9.08 -3.97
C THR A 60 -2.23 -9.83 -4.81
N GLU A 61 -2.98 -10.74 -4.19
CA GLU A 61 -4.10 -11.41 -4.86
C GLU A 61 -5.15 -10.40 -5.35
N LYS A 62 -5.43 -9.38 -4.54
CA LYS A 62 -6.32 -8.28 -4.91
C LYS A 62 -5.82 -7.55 -6.15
N ASP A 63 -4.55 -7.20 -6.20
CA ASP A 63 -3.98 -6.49 -7.35
C ASP A 63 -4.04 -7.32 -8.62
N ARG A 64 -3.76 -8.61 -8.54
CA ARG A 64 -3.91 -9.53 -9.68
C ARG A 64 -5.35 -9.67 -10.15
N THR A 65 -6.32 -9.54 -9.22
CA THR A 65 -7.74 -9.60 -9.54
C THR A 65 -8.24 -8.33 -10.24
N ASP A 66 -7.76 -7.17 -9.80
CA ASP A 66 -8.24 -5.86 -10.22
C ASP A 66 -7.40 -5.24 -11.36
N CYS A 67 -6.22 -5.79 -11.66
CA CYS A 67 -5.31 -5.19 -12.63
C CYS A 67 -5.78 -5.37 -14.08
N ILE A 68 -5.32 -4.45 -14.93
CA ILE A 68 -5.42 -4.52 -16.39
C ILE A 68 -4.01 -4.68 -16.96
N SER A 69 -3.86 -5.52 -17.97
CA SER A 69 -2.56 -5.81 -18.60
C SER A 69 -1.79 -4.56 -19.03
N GLN A 70 -2.50 -3.54 -19.53
CA GLN A 70 -1.89 -2.28 -19.95
C GLN A 70 -1.24 -1.48 -18.79
N VAL A 71 -1.73 -1.62 -17.55
CA VAL A 71 -1.12 -0.99 -16.37
C VAL A 71 0.20 -1.71 -16.07
N LEU A 72 0.18 -3.04 -16.07
CA LEU A 72 1.39 -3.85 -15.84
C LEU A 72 2.46 -3.62 -16.91
N GLU A 73 2.04 -3.47 -18.18
CA GLU A 73 2.94 -3.16 -19.30
C GLU A 73 3.69 -1.85 -19.08
N GLU A 74 2.99 -0.80 -18.65
CA GLU A 74 3.64 0.47 -18.37
C GLU A 74 4.68 0.34 -17.26
N HIS A 75 4.31 -0.30 -16.14
CA HIS A 75 5.22 -0.46 -15.02
C HIS A 75 6.45 -1.29 -15.38
N LEU A 76 6.27 -2.37 -16.13
CA LEU A 76 7.37 -3.19 -16.63
C LEU A 76 8.28 -2.39 -17.56
N LYS A 77 7.70 -1.74 -18.58
CA LYS A 77 8.43 -0.94 -19.58
C LYS A 77 9.38 0.07 -18.95
N PHE A 78 8.90 0.81 -17.96
CA PHE A 78 9.69 1.89 -17.34
C PHE A 78 10.60 1.41 -16.21
N ALA A 79 10.42 0.19 -15.69
CA ALA A 79 11.32 -0.38 -14.70
C ALA A 79 12.48 -1.17 -15.31
N LEU A 80 12.26 -1.90 -16.40
CA LEU A 80 13.25 -2.77 -17.05
C LEU A 80 14.62 -2.14 -17.31
N PRO A 81 14.74 -0.86 -17.70
CA PRO A 81 16.06 -0.24 -17.91
C PRO A 81 16.99 -0.31 -16.70
N TYR A 82 16.43 -0.47 -15.49
CA TYR A 82 17.19 -0.51 -14.23
C TYR A 82 17.49 -1.92 -13.74
N GLU A 83 16.92 -2.97 -14.36
CA GLU A 83 17.06 -4.37 -13.94
C GLU A 83 18.51 -4.81 -13.77
N LYS A 84 19.35 -4.47 -14.75
CA LYS A 84 20.77 -4.91 -14.79
C LYS A 84 21.65 -4.25 -13.72
N ASN A 85 21.14 -3.26 -13.02
CA ASN A 85 21.93 -2.46 -12.08
C ASN A 85 21.80 -2.95 -10.62
N MET A 86 20.99 -3.98 -10.37
CA MET A 86 20.73 -4.46 -9.02
C MET A 86 20.24 -5.92 -9.01
N ASP A 87 20.36 -6.57 -7.87
CA ASP A 87 19.88 -7.93 -7.67
C ASP A 87 18.35 -8.01 -7.76
N ALA A 88 17.83 -9.16 -8.21
CA ALA A 88 16.41 -9.38 -8.40
C ALA A 88 15.61 -9.21 -7.09
N ASP A 89 16.20 -9.60 -5.95
CA ASP A 89 15.58 -9.48 -4.61
C ASP A 89 15.42 -8.02 -4.16
N ILE A 90 16.11 -7.10 -4.81
CA ILE A 90 15.97 -5.66 -4.60
C ILE A 90 15.13 -5.06 -5.72
N PHE A 91 15.43 -5.41 -6.97
CA PHE A 91 14.75 -4.85 -8.13
C PHE A 91 13.24 -5.13 -8.10
N VAL A 92 12.85 -6.40 -7.89
CA VAL A 92 11.44 -6.80 -8.00
C VAL A 92 10.55 -6.13 -6.94
N PRO A 93 10.84 -6.19 -5.63
CA PRO A 93 9.96 -5.61 -4.61
C PRO A 93 10.06 -4.08 -4.51
N TYR A 94 11.20 -3.48 -4.85
CA TYR A 94 11.46 -2.09 -4.51
C TYR A 94 11.63 -1.14 -5.71
N VAL A 95 11.67 -1.68 -6.94
CA VAL A 95 11.70 -0.88 -8.18
C VAL A 95 10.59 -1.31 -9.13
N LEU A 96 10.48 -2.62 -9.44
CA LEU A 96 9.51 -3.14 -10.39
C LEU A 96 8.09 -3.07 -9.84
N ASN A 97 7.88 -3.46 -8.57
CA ASN A 97 6.57 -3.47 -7.93
C ASN A 97 5.89 -2.10 -8.00
N PRO A 98 4.74 -1.98 -8.67
CA PRO A 98 4.02 -0.72 -8.77
C PRO A 98 3.25 -0.34 -7.50
N ARG A 99 2.93 -1.32 -6.64
CA ARG A 99 2.19 -1.13 -5.40
C ARG A 99 3.08 -0.57 -4.31
N VAL A 100 2.64 0.49 -3.64
CA VAL A 100 3.35 1.10 -2.51
C VAL A 100 2.63 0.80 -1.19
N ASP A 101 1.32 1.06 -1.11
CA ASP A 101 0.47 0.83 0.06
C ASP A 101 -0.92 0.34 -0.39
N ASP A 102 -2.01 1.00 -0.02
CA ASP A 102 -3.39 0.63 -0.33
C ASP A 102 -4.03 1.46 -1.44
N GLU A 103 -3.25 2.25 -2.17
CA GLU A 103 -3.74 3.03 -3.31
C GLU A 103 -4.26 2.12 -4.43
N VAL A 104 -5.14 2.64 -5.29
CA VAL A 104 -5.57 1.91 -6.50
C VAL A 104 -4.41 1.78 -7.47
N LEU A 105 -4.17 0.57 -7.96
CA LEU A 105 -3.12 0.30 -8.95
C LEU A 105 -3.47 0.94 -10.29
N GLN A 106 -2.67 1.92 -10.72
CA GLN A 106 -2.87 2.69 -11.95
C GLN A 106 -1.54 2.98 -12.63
N LYS A 107 -1.59 3.38 -13.88
CA LYS A 107 -0.44 3.95 -14.60
C LYS A 107 0.02 5.23 -13.92
N TYR A 108 1.31 5.34 -13.63
CA TYR A 108 1.87 6.56 -13.05
C TYR A 108 3.29 6.89 -13.51
N ARG A 109 4.06 5.90 -14.02
CA ARG A 109 5.47 6.12 -14.32
C ARG A 109 5.67 7.13 -15.45
N ASN A 110 4.91 7.00 -16.51
CA ASN A 110 4.96 7.95 -17.60
C ASN A 110 4.56 9.36 -17.14
N ALA A 111 3.47 9.46 -16.38
CA ALA A 111 3.00 10.74 -15.85
C ALA A 111 4.05 11.42 -14.93
N ILE A 112 4.80 10.65 -14.14
CA ILE A 112 5.91 11.17 -13.33
C ILE A 112 7.03 11.69 -14.24
N LEU A 113 7.44 10.91 -15.25
CA LEU A 113 8.54 11.30 -16.13
C LEU A 113 8.23 12.54 -16.96
N GLU A 114 6.96 12.74 -17.33
CA GLU A 114 6.49 13.94 -18.04
C GLU A 114 6.54 15.22 -17.19
N GLN A 115 6.53 15.09 -15.86
CA GLN A 115 6.61 16.23 -14.93
C GLN A 115 8.05 16.66 -14.61
N LEU A 116 9.05 15.89 -15.03
CA LEU A 116 10.45 16.09 -14.68
C LEU A 116 11.29 16.44 -15.92
N SER A 117 12.05 17.52 -15.84
CA SER A 117 13.11 17.79 -16.83
C SER A 117 14.25 16.75 -16.70
N GLU A 118 15.11 16.64 -17.71
CA GLU A 118 16.26 15.76 -17.65
C GLU A 118 17.24 16.13 -16.53
N GLU A 119 17.40 17.45 -16.26
CA GLU A 119 18.20 17.93 -15.14
C GLU A 119 17.59 17.51 -13.80
N GLU A 120 16.27 17.64 -13.65
CA GLU A 120 15.57 17.18 -12.43
C GLU A 120 15.71 15.68 -12.23
N LYS A 121 15.52 14.86 -13.27
CA LYS A 121 15.70 13.41 -13.21
C LYS A 121 17.11 13.05 -12.71
N ASN A 122 18.14 13.63 -13.33
CA ASN A 122 19.52 13.39 -12.95
C ASN A 122 19.85 13.84 -11.51
N MET A 123 19.32 14.99 -11.10
CA MET A 123 19.47 15.49 -9.74
C MET A 123 18.81 14.58 -8.72
N LEU A 124 17.54 14.17 -8.96
CA LEU A 124 16.77 13.35 -8.05
C LEU A 124 17.31 11.91 -7.95
N GLN A 125 17.92 11.39 -9.02
CA GLN A 125 18.61 10.10 -8.98
C GLN A 125 19.87 10.14 -8.10
N LYS A 126 20.63 11.25 -8.13
CA LYS A 126 21.81 11.42 -7.30
C LYS A 126 21.48 11.74 -5.84
N GLU A 127 20.40 12.47 -5.61
CA GLU A 127 19.95 12.93 -4.29
C GLU A 127 18.47 12.59 -4.04
N PRO A 128 18.12 11.29 -3.80
CA PRO A 128 16.73 10.86 -3.71
C PRO A 128 15.90 11.57 -2.63
N ALA A 129 16.53 12.04 -1.56
CA ALA A 129 15.84 12.80 -0.51
C ALA A 129 15.21 14.10 -1.04
N LYS A 130 15.75 14.68 -2.13
CA LYS A 130 15.19 15.89 -2.77
C LYS A 130 13.84 15.65 -3.46
N ILE A 131 13.46 14.39 -3.74
CA ILE A 131 12.13 14.04 -4.24
C ILE A 131 11.06 14.56 -3.28
N TRP A 132 11.29 14.44 -1.95
CA TRP A 132 10.32 14.92 -0.96
C TRP A 132 10.10 16.44 -1.05
N LYS A 133 11.19 17.20 -1.16
CA LYS A 133 11.08 18.65 -1.33
C LYS A 133 10.34 19.01 -2.61
N TRP A 134 10.64 18.35 -3.73
CA TRP A 134 9.94 18.55 -5.00
C TRP A 134 8.42 18.31 -4.84
N ILE A 135 8.03 17.25 -4.08
CA ILE A 135 6.61 16.95 -3.80
C ILE A 135 5.99 18.05 -2.92
N GLU A 136 6.67 18.49 -1.86
CA GLU A 136 6.16 19.53 -0.97
C GLU A 136 5.93 20.86 -1.70
N ASP A 137 6.82 21.19 -2.63
CA ASP A 137 6.71 22.41 -3.43
C ASP A 137 5.56 22.36 -4.45
N LYS A 138 5.19 21.18 -4.93
CA LYS A 138 4.20 21.02 -6.02
C LYS A 138 2.84 20.47 -5.58
N ILE A 139 2.78 19.71 -4.51
CA ILE A 139 1.57 19.03 -4.04
C ILE A 139 1.10 19.65 -2.74
N VAL A 140 0.00 20.37 -2.81
CA VAL A 140 -0.60 21.02 -1.64
C VAL A 140 -1.38 20.00 -0.80
N SER A 141 -1.22 20.05 0.53
CA SER A 141 -2.09 19.29 1.43
C SER A 141 -3.40 20.05 1.61
N SER A 142 -4.50 19.45 1.16
CA SER A 142 -5.84 20.03 1.31
C SER A 142 -6.78 18.99 1.94
N PRO A 143 -6.96 19.02 3.28
CA PRO A 143 -7.87 18.10 3.97
C PRO A 143 -9.32 18.17 3.47
N GLU A 144 -9.71 19.31 2.93
CA GLU A 144 -11.07 19.54 2.39
C GLU A 144 -11.30 18.84 1.05
N LYS A 145 -10.24 18.65 0.25
CA LYS A 145 -10.29 18.07 -1.11
C LYS A 145 -10.03 16.58 -1.12
N GLU A 146 -9.37 16.05 -0.12
CA GLU A 146 -9.05 14.63 -0.02
C GLU A 146 -9.92 13.97 1.06
N ARG A 147 -10.71 12.97 0.64
CA ARG A 147 -11.47 12.17 1.59
C ARG A 147 -10.50 11.27 2.36
N SER A 148 -10.54 11.33 3.69
CA SER A 148 -9.66 10.56 4.58
C SER A 148 -9.73 9.03 4.42
N SER A 149 -10.72 8.52 3.69
CA SER A 149 -10.91 7.09 3.41
C SER A 149 -10.42 6.66 2.02
N VAL A 150 -9.99 7.61 1.19
CA VAL A 150 -9.55 7.34 -0.19
C VAL A 150 -8.16 7.92 -0.37
N ILE A 151 -7.20 7.04 -0.63
CA ILE A 151 -5.82 7.44 -0.92
C ILE A 151 -5.77 7.96 -2.36
N THR A 152 -5.27 9.19 -2.54
CA THR A 152 -5.05 9.74 -3.89
C THR A 152 -3.87 9.01 -4.53
N THR A 153 -4.08 8.50 -5.73
CA THR A 153 -3.02 7.79 -6.47
C THR A 153 -1.90 8.73 -6.91
N PRO A 154 -0.68 8.22 -7.19
CA PRO A 154 0.43 9.06 -7.67
C PRO A 154 0.06 9.93 -8.87
N SER A 155 -0.57 9.36 -9.89
CA SER A 155 -1.06 10.12 -11.06
C SER A 155 -2.15 11.12 -10.70
N GLY A 156 -3.01 10.78 -9.72
CA GLY A 156 -4.02 11.69 -9.17
C GLY A 156 -3.40 12.91 -8.49
N CYS A 157 -2.40 12.70 -7.62
CA CYS A 157 -1.67 13.79 -6.97
C CYS A 157 -1.06 14.76 -7.98
N LEU A 158 -0.38 14.22 -9.00
CA LEU A 158 0.24 15.03 -10.06
C LEU A 158 -0.79 15.82 -10.86
N LYS A 159 -1.92 15.20 -11.20
CA LYS A 159 -2.98 15.83 -11.99
C LYS A 159 -3.70 16.93 -11.23
N THR A 160 -3.95 16.74 -9.94
CA THR A 160 -4.74 17.67 -9.11
C THR A 160 -3.89 18.68 -8.34
N GLY A 161 -2.56 18.44 -8.22
CA GLY A 161 -1.68 19.23 -7.37
C GLY A 161 -2.01 19.12 -5.87
N THR A 162 -2.79 18.10 -5.46
CA THR A 162 -3.22 17.92 -4.06
C THR A 162 -3.06 16.47 -3.60
N GLY A 163 -2.80 16.29 -2.31
CA GLY A 163 -2.71 14.97 -1.70
C GLY A 163 -2.56 15.06 -0.18
N SER A 164 -3.03 14.03 0.55
CA SER A 164 -2.76 13.88 1.97
C SER A 164 -1.27 13.62 2.22
N LEU A 165 -0.86 13.67 3.47
CA LEU A 165 0.51 13.29 3.84
C LEU A 165 0.84 11.86 3.37
N LEU A 166 -0.10 10.91 3.52
CA LEU A 166 0.09 9.54 3.07
C LEU A 166 0.20 9.45 1.54
N SER A 167 -0.70 10.13 0.81
CA SER A 167 -0.65 10.18 -0.67
C SER A 167 0.65 10.78 -1.19
N LYS A 168 1.18 11.81 -0.52
CA LYS A 168 2.51 12.38 -0.83
C LYS A 168 3.65 11.39 -0.58
N LYS A 169 3.60 10.64 0.54
CA LYS A 169 4.59 9.59 0.86
C LYS A 169 4.55 8.47 -0.20
N ILE A 170 3.36 8.06 -0.63
CA ILE A 170 3.19 7.09 -1.72
C ILE A 170 3.76 7.64 -3.03
N LEU A 171 3.50 8.91 -3.35
CA LEU A 171 4.07 9.57 -4.52
C LEU A 171 5.60 9.60 -4.46
N PHE A 172 6.20 9.85 -3.29
CA PHE A 172 7.65 9.78 -3.12
C PHE A 172 8.20 8.42 -3.55
N VAL A 173 7.64 7.32 -3.03
CA VAL A 173 8.08 5.97 -3.39
C VAL A 173 7.85 5.68 -4.86
N ALA A 174 6.71 6.08 -5.42
CA ALA A 174 6.41 5.93 -6.84
C ALA A 174 7.41 6.68 -7.74
N MET A 175 7.79 7.92 -7.37
CA MET A 175 8.80 8.70 -8.08
C MET A 175 10.17 8.06 -7.99
N ALA A 176 10.61 7.66 -6.79
CA ALA A 176 11.89 7.00 -6.59
C ALA A 176 11.99 5.73 -7.44
N ARG A 177 10.99 4.83 -7.37
CA ARG A 177 10.93 3.60 -8.19
C ARG A 177 10.92 3.88 -9.69
N THR A 178 10.25 4.95 -10.11
CA THR A 178 10.21 5.37 -11.52
C THR A 178 11.59 5.82 -12.02
N LEU A 179 12.38 6.42 -11.15
CA LEU A 179 13.77 6.84 -11.42
C LEU A 179 14.79 5.70 -11.19
N GLY A 180 14.35 4.47 -10.95
CA GLY A 180 15.21 3.31 -10.73
C GLY A 180 15.84 3.25 -9.34
N ILE A 181 15.34 4.00 -8.38
CA ILE A 181 15.82 4.03 -7.00
C ILE A 181 14.95 3.07 -6.17
N PRO A 182 15.55 2.01 -5.54
CA PRO A 182 14.81 1.15 -4.66
C PRO A 182 14.27 1.93 -3.46
N ALA A 183 12.94 1.92 -3.29
CA ALA A 183 12.26 2.69 -2.25
C ALA A 183 11.03 1.96 -1.71
N ARG A 184 10.69 2.30 -0.46
CA ARG A 184 9.51 1.75 0.23
C ARG A 184 8.96 2.72 1.26
N LEU A 185 7.75 2.48 1.73
CA LEU A 185 7.33 2.94 3.04
C LEU A 185 7.79 1.92 4.08
N ASN A 186 8.36 2.39 5.17
CA ASN A 186 8.70 1.54 6.30
C ASN A 186 7.41 0.86 6.83
N PRO A 187 7.37 -0.47 6.98
CA PRO A 187 6.16 -1.17 7.40
C PRO A 187 5.69 -0.80 8.81
N HIS A 188 6.58 -0.31 9.69
CA HIS A 188 6.24 0.01 11.07
C HIS A 188 5.62 1.41 11.21
N ASP A 189 6.25 2.42 10.61
CA ASP A 189 5.89 3.82 10.85
C ASP A 189 5.47 4.56 9.58
N ARG A 190 5.50 3.90 8.41
CA ARG A 190 5.24 4.49 7.09
C ARG A 190 6.16 5.68 6.77
N SER A 191 7.34 5.74 7.37
CA SER A 191 8.36 6.68 6.93
C SER A 191 8.85 6.30 5.54
N MET A 192 9.18 7.30 4.74
CA MET A 192 9.74 7.09 3.41
C MET A 192 11.19 6.62 3.54
N GLU A 193 11.52 5.55 2.83
CA GLU A 193 12.87 5.02 2.78
C GLU A 193 13.31 4.80 1.34
N TYR A 194 14.58 5.07 1.06
CA TYR A 194 15.24 4.68 -0.18
C TYR A 194 16.55 3.97 0.10
N MET A 195 17.00 3.14 -0.83
CA MET A 195 18.23 2.36 -0.65
C MET A 195 19.47 3.16 -1.01
N LYS A 196 20.45 3.12 -0.14
CA LYS A 196 21.81 3.64 -0.36
C LYS A 196 22.82 2.67 0.26
N ASN A 197 23.81 2.26 -0.51
CA ASN A 197 24.81 1.28 -0.06
C ASN A 197 24.15 0.02 0.54
N GLU A 198 23.21 -0.57 -0.18
CA GLU A 198 22.48 -1.80 0.19
C GLU A 198 21.65 -1.70 1.49
N LYS A 199 21.43 -0.50 2.01
CA LYS A 199 20.63 -0.27 3.22
C LYS A 199 19.52 0.73 2.94
N PHE A 200 18.33 0.45 3.46
CA PHE A 200 17.26 1.43 3.48
C PHE A 200 17.59 2.52 4.49
N ILE A 201 17.60 3.75 4.02
CA ILE A 201 17.80 4.94 4.86
C ILE A 201 16.55 5.81 4.80
N PRO A 202 16.11 6.34 5.94
CA PRO A 202 14.94 7.20 5.96
C PRO A 202 15.22 8.52 5.25
N VAL A 203 14.21 8.99 4.52
CA VAL A 203 14.17 10.39 4.09
C VAL A 203 13.91 11.21 5.35
N SER A 204 14.90 11.97 5.79
CA SER A 204 14.70 12.89 6.90
C SER A 204 13.76 14.01 6.43
N ALA A 205 12.48 13.83 6.67
CA ALA A 205 11.62 14.99 6.81
C ALA A 205 12.14 15.72 8.05
N GLU A 206 12.58 16.94 7.93
CA GLU A 206 13.14 17.75 9.02
C GLU A 206 12.18 17.92 10.22
N THR A 207 10.99 17.31 10.19
CA THR A 207 9.89 17.47 11.13
C THR A 207 9.40 16.19 11.82
N GLU A 208 9.84 14.98 11.43
CA GLU A 208 9.34 13.78 12.10
C GLU A 208 10.20 13.46 13.32
N LYS A 209 9.77 13.97 14.49
CA LYS A 209 10.31 13.53 15.80
C LYS A 209 10.03 12.03 15.94
N LYS A 210 11.06 11.22 15.79
CA LYS A 210 10.96 9.78 16.04
C LYS A 210 10.75 9.54 17.53
N ALA A 211 9.72 8.77 17.85
CA ALA A 211 9.43 8.29 19.19
C ALA A 211 9.45 6.75 19.18
N SER A 212 9.44 6.14 20.34
CA SER A 212 9.19 4.71 20.46
C SER A 212 8.21 4.45 21.59
N ILE A 213 7.27 3.54 21.34
CA ILE A 213 6.37 3.02 22.35
C ILE A 213 6.87 1.68 22.83
N LEU A 214 6.98 1.50 24.13
CA LEU A 214 7.27 0.22 24.76
C LEU A 214 5.96 -0.37 25.25
N LEU A 215 5.49 -1.43 24.63
CA LEU A 215 4.30 -2.16 25.04
C LEU A 215 4.73 -3.32 25.94
N LYS A 216 4.05 -3.47 27.08
CA LYS A 216 4.21 -4.61 27.99
C LYS A 216 2.90 -5.39 27.99
N ALA A 217 2.98 -6.67 27.63
CA ALA A 217 1.84 -7.57 27.63
C ALA A 217 1.67 -8.25 28.99
N SER A 218 0.45 -8.65 29.36
CA SER A 218 0.21 -9.54 30.49
C SER A 218 0.63 -10.97 30.15
N ALA A 219 1.08 -11.73 31.14
CA ALA A 219 1.65 -13.07 30.98
C ALA A 219 0.65 -14.11 30.41
N ASP A 220 -0.64 -13.91 30.59
CA ASP A 220 -1.66 -14.93 30.37
C ASP A 220 -2.34 -14.87 29.00
N THR A 221 -1.92 -13.98 28.11
CA THR A 221 -2.58 -13.74 26.83
C THR A 221 -1.60 -13.85 25.67
N GLN A 222 -1.92 -14.68 24.67
CA GLN A 222 -1.25 -14.66 23.38
C GLN A 222 -1.74 -13.44 22.58
N TRP A 223 -0.94 -12.41 22.56
CA TRP A 223 -1.25 -11.19 21.82
C TRP A 223 -0.98 -11.37 20.33
N LYS A 224 -2.03 -11.25 19.51
CA LYS A 224 -1.96 -11.34 18.04
C LYS A 224 -2.54 -10.05 17.44
N TYR A 225 -1.72 -9.40 16.63
CA TYR A 225 -2.13 -8.17 15.96
C TYR A 225 -3.35 -8.40 15.06
N PHE A 226 -4.28 -7.45 15.03
CA PHE A 226 -5.59 -7.54 14.37
C PHE A 226 -6.56 -8.62 14.92
N GLN A 227 -6.12 -9.51 15.79
CA GLN A 227 -7.03 -10.50 16.40
C GLN A 227 -7.54 -10.04 17.76
N ASN A 228 -6.64 -9.68 18.64
CA ASN A 228 -7.01 -9.25 20.00
C ASN A 228 -6.35 -7.93 20.43
N TRP A 229 -5.53 -7.32 19.57
CA TRP A 229 -5.06 -5.96 19.78
C TRP A 229 -4.73 -5.25 18.45
N SER A 230 -4.75 -3.93 18.47
CA SER A 230 -4.28 -3.08 17.37
C SER A 230 -3.85 -1.71 17.89
N ILE A 231 -3.06 -0.99 17.11
CA ILE A 231 -2.65 0.38 17.39
C ILE A 231 -3.04 1.29 16.23
N ALA A 232 -3.58 2.45 16.55
CA ALA A 232 -3.97 3.44 15.55
C ALA A 232 -3.41 4.82 15.91
N LYS A 233 -2.97 5.58 14.92
CA LYS A 233 -2.52 6.98 15.06
C LYS A 233 -3.66 7.92 14.72
N LEU A 234 -3.76 9.02 15.46
CA LEU A 234 -4.70 10.10 15.15
C LEU A 234 -4.12 10.94 13.99
N GLU A 235 -4.81 10.92 12.84
CA GLU A 235 -4.47 11.68 11.64
C GLU A 235 -5.72 12.40 11.14
N ALA A 236 -5.63 13.71 10.93
CA ALA A 236 -6.75 14.53 10.45
C ALA A 236 -8.09 14.28 11.19
N GLY A 237 -8.03 14.13 12.52
CA GLY A 237 -9.20 13.92 13.38
C GLY A 237 -9.74 12.48 13.40
N LYS A 238 -9.07 11.52 12.74
CA LYS A 238 -9.45 10.10 12.73
C LYS A 238 -8.32 9.20 13.17
N TYR A 239 -8.65 8.08 13.81
CA TYR A 239 -7.69 7.06 14.15
C TYR A 239 -7.49 6.09 13.00
N ILE A 240 -6.30 6.10 12.41
CA ILE A 240 -5.90 5.20 11.33
C ILE A 240 -5.07 4.06 11.92
N THR A 241 -5.57 2.83 11.78
CA THR A 241 -4.87 1.64 12.29
C THR A 241 -3.59 1.40 11.51
N ARG A 242 -2.49 1.17 12.23
CA ARG A 242 -1.19 0.84 11.64
C ARG A 242 -1.15 -0.61 11.18
N LYS A 243 -0.43 -0.88 10.11
CA LYS A 243 -0.15 -2.25 9.65
C LYS A 243 1.18 -2.67 10.25
N LEU A 244 1.14 -3.49 11.28
CA LEU A 244 2.32 -4.08 11.88
C LEU A 244 2.40 -5.53 11.39
N GLU A 245 3.22 -5.78 10.37
CA GLU A 245 3.48 -7.13 9.88
C GLU A 245 4.53 -7.80 10.77
N ALA A 246 4.25 -9.03 11.19
CA ALA A 246 5.19 -9.92 11.91
C ALA A 246 5.77 -9.40 13.24
N GLU A 247 5.25 -8.32 13.82
CA GLU A 247 5.68 -7.87 15.13
C GLU A 247 5.06 -8.71 16.23
N ASN A 248 5.89 -9.44 16.94
CA ASN A 248 5.50 -10.27 18.06
C ASN A 248 6.11 -9.74 19.38
N PHE A 249 5.40 -9.96 20.48
CA PHE A 249 5.96 -9.73 21.80
C PHE A 249 7.09 -10.73 22.06
N ARG A 250 8.27 -10.22 22.43
CA ARG A 250 9.40 -11.02 22.94
C ARG A 250 9.47 -10.79 24.44
N ASP A 251 9.43 -11.85 25.22
CA ASP A 251 9.43 -11.77 26.70
C ASP A 251 8.38 -10.77 27.22
N GLN A 252 7.18 -10.78 26.61
CA GLN A 252 6.06 -9.90 26.93
C GLN A 252 6.32 -8.40 26.68
N VAL A 253 7.38 -8.07 25.95
CA VAL A 253 7.73 -6.70 25.62
C VAL A 253 7.82 -6.54 24.09
N MET A 254 7.27 -5.45 23.58
CA MET A 254 7.42 -5.03 22.20
C MET A 254 7.81 -3.55 22.17
N LYS A 255 8.87 -3.23 21.44
CA LYS A 255 9.27 -1.85 21.19
C LYS A 255 8.90 -1.47 19.76
N LEU A 256 7.99 -0.51 19.61
CA LEU A 256 7.56 0.00 18.32
C LEU A 256 8.20 1.37 18.07
N PRO A 257 9.04 1.52 17.04
CA PRO A 257 9.44 2.84 16.57
C PRO A 257 8.25 3.48 15.84
N LEU A 258 7.83 4.64 16.28
CA LEU A 258 6.67 5.37 15.75
C LEU A 258 7.02 6.85 15.57
N GLU A 259 6.30 7.51 14.68
CA GLU A 259 6.33 8.97 14.58
C GLU A 259 5.73 9.59 15.85
N ALA A 260 6.14 10.80 16.23
CA ALA A 260 5.50 11.51 17.30
C ALA A 260 4.02 11.79 16.97
N GLY A 261 3.12 11.63 17.93
CA GLY A 261 1.69 11.84 17.74
C GLY A 261 0.83 11.20 18.80
N ASN A 262 -0.48 11.30 18.63
CA ASN A 262 -1.47 10.67 19.50
C ASN A 262 -1.83 9.28 18.97
N TYR A 263 -1.74 8.30 19.84
CA TYR A 263 -2.05 6.91 19.50
C TYR A 263 -3.15 6.34 20.38
N ARG A 264 -3.89 5.40 19.83
CA ARG A 264 -4.88 4.60 20.57
C ARG A 264 -4.54 3.13 20.40
N ILE A 265 -4.43 2.41 21.50
CA ILE A 265 -4.32 0.96 21.52
C ILE A 265 -5.72 0.42 21.80
N LEU A 266 -6.15 -0.53 21.00
CA LEU A 266 -7.38 -1.27 21.18
C LEU A 266 -7.03 -2.70 21.55
N THR A 267 -7.66 -3.22 22.58
CA THR A 267 -7.60 -4.63 22.96
C THR A 267 -9.02 -5.19 23.00
N SER A 268 -9.18 -6.42 22.58
CA SER A 268 -10.47 -7.11 22.60
C SER A 268 -10.31 -8.54 23.11
N ASN A 269 -11.29 -8.99 23.90
CA ASN A 269 -11.43 -10.38 24.28
C ASN A 269 -12.74 -10.92 23.70
N ARG A 270 -12.63 -12.00 22.93
CA ARG A 270 -13.82 -12.68 22.43
C ARG A 270 -14.44 -13.51 23.54
N LEU A 271 -15.66 -13.21 23.90
CA LEU A 271 -16.41 -13.99 24.88
C LEU A 271 -16.81 -15.36 24.31
N PRO A 272 -17.06 -16.38 25.16
CA PRO A 272 -17.49 -17.72 24.71
C PRO A 272 -18.75 -17.71 23.83
N ASN A 273 -19.62 -16.70 24.01
CA ASN A 273 -20.84 -16.53 23.22
C ASN A 273 -20.59 -15.83 21.84
N GLY A 274 -19.32 -15.49 21.52
CA GLY A 274 -18.93 -14.85 20.28
C GLY A 274 -18.98 -13.32 20.29
N ASN A 275 -19.44 -12.66 21.34
CA ASN A 275 -19.38 -11.20 21.50
C ASN A 275 -17.93 -10.75 21.73
N ILE A 276 -17.63 -9.50 21.34
CA ILE A 276 -16.32 -8.85 21.47
C ILE A 276 -16.44 -7.69 22.44
#